data_5b948185df9189d753697a8558f56589
#
_entry.id   5b948185df9189d753697a8558f56589
#
_cell.length_a   1.000
_cell.length_b   1.000
_cell.length_c   1.000
_cell.angle_alpha   90.00
_cell.angle_beta   90.00
_cell.angle_gamma   90.00
#
_symmetry.space_group_name_H-M   'P 1'
#
loop_
_entity.id
_entity.type
_entity.pdbx_description
1 polymer ?
#
loop_
_entity_poly.entity_id
_entity_poly.type
_entity_poly.pdbx_seq_one_letter_code
_entity_poly.pdbx_strand_id
1 'polypeptide(L)'
;TALMFVGALFVAKRRLDPPSRLSKGPWMRLPKSLLMFAGSFFIATLPVAGILPADFGGWVLALLLTVGVAWGVSELFFGMTWGGPMKHAFAGALHLAWHRRSERFGGGRSTGLKALNLNDPKTPLGVEKPTDFTWNQLLGFDACVQCGKCEAACPAFAAGQPLNPKKLIQDMVVGLAGGTDAKFAGSPYPGKPVGEHGGGPHLPIVNLNGKALVDAETLWSCTTCRACVEECPMMIEHVDAIVDMRRHLTLEKGATPNKGAEVLDNLIATDNPGGFAPGGRLNWAADLNLPLMGDKQNVDVLFWVGDGAFDMRNQRTLRAFVKVLKAAKVDFAVLGLEERDSGDVARRLGDEATFQLLAKRNIATLAKYKFKRIVTCDPHSFHVLKNEYGELGGRYSVLHHSTYMDELITGQKLNLGTHKGGSVTYHDPCYLGRYNGEYEAPRNVLNAIGIEVKEMQRSGFRSRCCGGGGGAPITDIPGKQRIPDMRMVDIKETAAELVAVGCPQCTAMLEGVVGPRPEVKDIAELVADVLIEGVVEVKKPASVPREAAEVSP
;
A
#
# COMPACT_ATOMS: atom_id res chain seq x y z
N THR A 1 -31.10 -24.21 7.53
CA THR A 1 -31.68 -24.12 6.17
C THR A 1 -32.28 -22.74 5.91
N ALA A 2 -33.16 -22.19 6.82
CA ALA A 2 -33.78 -20.88 6.66
C ALA A 2 -32.76 -19.74 6.44
N LEU A 3 -31.70 -19.64 7.26
CA LEU A 3 -30.64 -18.64 7.10
C LEU A 3 -29.91 -18.77 5.76
N MET A 4 -29.69 -19.99 5.29
CA MET A 4 -29.06 -20.23 4.00
C MET A 4 -29.94 -19.77 2.83
N PHE A 5 -31.26 -20.01 2.92
CA PHE A 5 -32.24 -19.55 1.93
C PHE A 5 -32.34 -18.01 1.91
N VAL A 6 -32.41 -17.38 3.11
CA VAL A 6 -32.38 -15.90 3.23
C VAL A 6 -31.10 -15.33 2.64
N GLY A 7 -29.96 -15.95 2.93
CA GLY A 7 -28.68 -15.57 2.31
C GLY A 7 -28.70 -15.64 0.79
N ALA A 8 -29.27 -16.71 0.22
CA ALA A 8 -29.45 -16.87 -1.22
C ALA A 8 -30.34 -15.78 -1.85
N LEU A 9 -31.41 -15.37 -1.13
CA LEU A 9 -32.26 -14.24 -1.55
C LEU A 9 -31.51 -12.91 -1.57
N PHE A 10 -30.66 -12.63 -0.57
CA PHE A 10 -29.82 -11.42 -0.57
C PHE A 10 -28.83 -11.42 -1.73
N VAL A 11 -28.20 -12.56 -2.05
CA VAL A 11 -27.32 -12.67 -3.22
C VAL A 11 -28.11 -12.44 -4.50
N ALA A 12 -29.31 -13.02 -4.63
CA ALA A 12 -30.17 -12.82 -5.79
C ALA A 12 -30.55 -11.33 -5.95
N LYS A 13 -31.04 -10.69 -4.88
CA LYS A 13 -31.39 -9.26 -4.88
C LYS A 13 -30.21 -8.40 -5.33
N ARG A 14 -29.00 -8.64 -4.80
CA ARG A 14 -27.80 -7.89 -5.16
C ARG A 14 -27.38 -8.08 -6.62
N ARG A 15 -27.77 -9.21 -7.25
CA ARG A 15 -27.45 -9.52 -8.65
C ARG A 15 -28.54 -9.06 -9.64
N LEU A 16 -29.70 -8.66 -9.18
CA LEU A 16 -30.72 -8.01 -10.02
C LEU A 16 -30.29 -6.60 -10.42
N ASP A 17 -29.72 -5.84 -9.45
CA ASP A 17 -29.15 -4.50 -9.68
C ASP A 17 -27.71 -4.46 -9.16
N PRO A 18 -26.76 -5.05 -9.92
CA PRO A 18 -25.38 -5.16 -9.48
C PRO A 18 -24.67 -3.81 -9.59
N PRO A 19 -23.87 -3.41 -8.57
CA PRO A 19 -22.97 -2.27 -8.70
C PRO A 19 -22.12 -2.37 -9.96
N SER A 20 -21.88 -1.23 -10.63
CA SER A 20 -21.15 -1.18 -11.92
C SER A 20 -19.77 -1.88 -11.88
N ARG A 21 -19.10 -1.90 -10.71
CA ARG A 21 -17.81 -2.56 -10.51
C ARG A 21 -17.85 -4.10 -10.48
N LEU A 22 -19.03 -4.71 -10.33
CA LEU A 22 -19.15 -6.17 -10.31
C LEU A 22 -19.06 -6.75 -11.72
N SER A 23 -18.26 -7.82 -11.89
CA SER A 23 -18.19 -8.55 -13.14
C SER A 23 -19.52 -9.29 -13.43
N LYS A 24 -19.87 -9.35 -14.69
CA LYS A 24 -21.00 -10.11 -15.24
C LYS A 24 -20.52 -11.51 -15.65
N GLY A 25 -21.24 -12.19 -16.49
CA GLY A 25 -20.86 -13.49 -17.03
C GLY A 25 -21.25 -14.65 -16.10
N PRO A 26 -20.35 -15.63 -15.76
CA PRO A 26 -20.71 -16.81 -14.97
C PRO A 26 -21.28 -16.47 -13.60
N TRP A 27 -20.91 -15.33 -13.04
CA TRP A 27 -21.45 -14.82 -11.78
C TRP A 27 -22.95 -14.58 -11.82
N MET A 28 -23.55 -14.45 -13.02
CA MET A 28 -25.01 -14.36 -13.20
C MET A 28 -25.72 -15.70 -12.97
N ARG A 29 -25.00 -16.82 -12.98
CA ARG A 29 -25.54 -18.16 -12.67
C ARG A 29 -25.66 -18.39 -11.16
N LEU A 30 -24.83 -17.73 -10.35
CA LEU A 30 -24.75 -17.92 -8.90
C LEU A 30 -26.10 -17.76 -8.19
N PRO A 31 -26.93 -16.71 -8.44
CA PRO A 31 -28.24 -16.59 -7.80
C PRO A 31 -29.14 -17.77 -8.08
N LYS A 32 -29.20 -18.23 -9.33
CA LYS A 32 -30.04 -19.37 -9.74
C LYS A 32 -29.60 -20.65 -9.04
N SER A 33 -28.30 -20.94 -9.03
CA SER A 33 -27.74 -22.13 -8.39
C SER A 33 -27.95 -22.14 -6.89
N LEU A 34 -27.74 -20.99 -6.22
CA LEU A 34 -27.97 -20.84 -4.79
C LEU A 34 -29.45 -20.94 -4.42
N LEU A 35 -30.36 -20.32 -5.19
CA LEU A 35 -31.81 -20.41 -4.95
C LEU A 35 -32.32 -21.82 -5.18
N MET A 36 -31.89 -22.52 -6.23
CA MET A 36 -32.26 -23.90 -6.48
C MET A 36 -31.78 -24.81 -5.35
N PHE A 37 -30.53 -24.69 -4.92
CA PHE A 37 -30.00 -25.47 -3.82
C PHE A 37 -30.69 -25.15 -2.51
N ALA A 38 -30.60 -23.88 -2.07
CA ALA A 38 -31.08 -23.45 -0.75
C ALA A 38 -32.62 -23.50 -0.64
N GLY A 39 -33.33 -23.16 -1.72
CA GLY A 39 -34.80 -23.20 -1.76
C GLY A 39 -35.32 -24.63 -1.73
N SER A 40 -34.81 -25.51 -2.58
CA SER A 40 -35.21 -26.91 -2.57
C SER A 40 -34.90 -27.61 -1.25
N PHE A 41 -33.70 -27.32 -0.69
CA PHE A 41 -33.30 -27.89 0.60
C PHE A 41 -34.12 -27.32 1.75
N PHE A 42 -34.45 -26.03 1.75
CA PHE A 42 -35.31 -25.40 2.74
C PHE A 42 -36.73 -26.01 2.73
N ILE A 43 -37.35 -26.12 1.55
CA ILE A 43 -38.69 -26.72 1.40
C ILE A 43 -38.67 -28.16 1.89
N ALA A 44 -37.65 -28.97 1.52
CA ALA A 44 -37.52 -30.36 1.95
C ALA A 44 -37.40 -30.53 3.48
N THR A 45 -36.94 -29.51 4.21
CA THR A 45 -36.84 -29.57 5.69
C THR A 45 -38.14 -29.18 6.41
N LEU A 46 -39.14 -28.59 5.75
CA LEU A 46 -40.40 -28.15 6.40
C LEU A 46 -41.24 -29.33 6.94
N PRO A 47 -41.42 -30.46 6.23
CA PRO A 47 -42.08 -31.63 6.79
C PRO A 47 -41.31 -32.23 7.98
N VAL A 48 -39.97 -32.28 7.91
CA VAL A 48 -39.13 -32.79 9.00
C VAL A 48 -39.23 -31.94 10.25
N ALA A 49 -39.42 -30.62 10.05
CA ALA A 49 -39.63 -29.66 11.16
C ALA A 49 -41.07 -29.63 11.70
N GLY A 50 -41.97 -30.46 11.16
CA GLY A 50 -43.39 -30.50 11.56
C GLY A 50 -44.21 -29.28 11.12
N ILE A 51 -43.68 -28.44 10.23
CA ILE A 51 -44.37 -27.26 9.70
C ILE A 51 -45.36 -27.62 8.59
N LEU A 52 -45.06 -28.68 7.85
CA LEU A 52 -45.91 -29.23 6.82
C LEU A 52 -46.18 -30.72 7.10
N PRO A 53 -47.29 -31.30 6.58
CA PRO A 53 -47.54 -32.74 6.68
C PRO A 53 -46.39 -33.57 6.10
N ALA A 54 -46.09 -34.72 6.67
CA ALA A 54 -44.98 -35.58 6.26
C ALA A 54 -45.10 -36.09 4.79
N ASP A 55 -46.34 -36.20 4.32
CA ASP A 55 -46.70 -36.62 2.94
C ASP A 55 -46.95 -35.43 2.00
N PHE A 56 -46.64 -34.20 2.44
CA PHE A 56 -46.85 -32.98 1.67
C PHE A 56 -46.21 -33.07 0.26
N GLY A 57 -47.07 -32.96 -0.76
CA GLY A 57 -46.65 -33.02 -2.17
C GLY A 57 -46.25 -34.39 -2.69
N GLY A 58 -46.27 -35.40 -1.84
CA GLY A 58 -45.98 -36.79 -2.23
C GLY A 58 -44.62 -37.01 -2.88
N TRP A 59 -44.48 -38.15 -3.57
CA TRP A 59 -43.19 -38.55 -4.20
C TRP A 59 -42.75 -37.62 -5.34
N VAL A 60 -43.71 -36.96 -6.02
CA VAL A 60 -43.37 -36.04 -7.15
C VAL A 60 -42.63 -34.80 -6.62
N LEU A 61 -43.13 -34.19 -5.52
CA LEU A 61 -42.44 -33.06 -4.92
C LEU A 61 -41.10 -33.46 -4.33
N ALA A 62 -41.00 -34.64 -3.69
CA ALA A 62 -39.74 -35.16 -3.17
C ALA A 62 -38.70 -35.34 -4.28
N LEU A 63 -39.14 -35.89 -5.45
CA LEU A 63 -38.26 -36.02 -6.61
C LEU A 63 -37.79 -34.66 -7.15
N LEU A 64 -38.72 -33.70 -7.32
CA LEU A 64 -38.38 -32.34 -7.79
C LEU A 64 -37.40 -31.64 -6.87
N LEU A 65 -37.59 -31.72 -5.54
CA LEU A 65 -36.71 -31.14 -4.56
C LEU A 65 -35.32 -31.80 -4.57
N THR A 66 -35.27 -33.13 -4.72
CA THR A 66 -34.01 -33.87 -4.85
C THR A 66 -33.26 -33.46 -6.12
N VAL A 67 -33.96 -33.35 -7.25
CA VAL A 67 -33.38 -32.86 -8.51
C VAL A 67 -32.89 -31.41 -8.34
N GLY A 68 -33.67 -30.55 -7.69
CA GLY A 68 -33.29 -29.16 -7.43
C GLY A 68 -32.03 -29.02 -6.55
N VAL A 69 -31.94 -29.83 -5.48
CA VAL A 69 -30.73 -29.89 -4.63
C VAL A 69 -29.55 -30.45 -5.45
N ALA A 70 -29.74 -31.57 -6.13
CA ALA A 70 -28.68 -32.21 -6.93
C ALA A 70 -28.16 -31.29 -8.03
N TRP A 71 -29.06 -30.60 -8.75
CA TRP A 71 -28.69 -29.65 -9.78
C TRP A 71 -27.95 -28.44 -9.18
N GLY A 72 -28.48 -27.85 -8.09
CA GLY A 72 -27.86 -26.75 -7.43
C GLY A 72 -26.47 -27.08 -6.89
N VAL A 73 -26.29 -28.23 -6.26
CA VAL A 73 -24.99 -28.76 -5.82
C VAL A 73 -24.07 -28.99 -7.03
N SER A 74 -24.55 -29.64 -8.08
CA SER A 74 -23.76 -29.88 -9.29
C SER A 74 -23.26 -28.56 -9.88
N GLU A 75 -24.09 -27.55 -10.00
CA GLU A 75 -23.69 -26.22 -10.47
C GLU A 75 -22.66 -25.55 -9.51
N LEU A 76 -22.86 -25.65 -8.21
CA LEU A 76 -21.96 -25.06 -7.23
C LEU A 76 -20.57 -25.75 -7.23
N PHE A 77 -20.54 -27.07 -7.35
CA PHE A 77 -19.28 -27.82 -7.26
C PHE A 77 -18.63 -28.09 -8.65
N PHE A 78 -19.37 -28.45 -9.66
CA PHE A 78 -18.82 -28.81 -10.96
C PHE A 78 -18.90 -27.66 -11.98
N GLY A 79 -20.04 -27.01 -12.11
CA GLY A 79 -20.22 -25.87 -13.01
C GLY A 79 -19.40 -24.67 -12.61
N MET A 80 -19.04 -24.55 -11.32
CA MET A 80 -18.31 -23.42 -10.76
C MET A 80 -16.85 -23.73 -10.44
N THR A 81 -16.44 -25.01 -10.26
CA THR A 81 -15.02 -25.35 -10.00
C THR A 81 -14.18 -25.31 -11.27
N TRP A 82 -14.76 -25.54 -12.43
CA TRP A 82 -14.07 -25.49 -13.73
C TRP A 82 -14.16 -24.13 -14.43
N GLY A 83 -14.33 -23.05 -13.64
CA GLY A 83 -14.39 -21.68 -14.14
C GLY A 83 -15.45 -20.81 -13.47
N GLY A 84 -16.12 -21.31 -12.43
CA GLY A 84 -17.23 -20.66 -11.75
C GLY A 84 -16.92 -20.18 -10.32
N PRO A 85 -17.94 -19.64 -9.63
CA PRO A 85 -17.77 -18.97 -8.32
C PRO A 85 -17.22 -19.82 -7.18
N MET A 86 -17.45 -21.15 -7.17
CA MET A 86 -16.98 -22.00 -6.07
C MET A 86 -15.47 -22.27 -6.11
N LYS A 87 -14.83 -22.21 -7.29
CA LYS A 87 -13.37 -22.21 -7.40
C LYS A 87 -12.76 -21.13 -6.49
N HIS A 88 -13.33 -19.94 -6.55
CA HIS A 88 -12.85 -18.79 -5.75
C HIS A 88 -13.11 -18.95 -4.26
N ALA A 89 -14.18 -19.66 -3.85
CA ALA A 89 -14.45 -19.93 -2.43
C ALA A 89 -13.39 -20.88 -1.84
N PHE A 90 -13.07 -21.97 -2.53
CA PHE A 90 -12.02 -22.91 -2.11
C PHE A 90 -10.63 -22.28 -2.17
N ALA A 91 -10.27 -21.68 -3.31
CA ALA A 91 -9.00 -20.98 -3.44
C ALA A 91 -8.85 -19.86 -2.41
N GLY A 92 -9.94 -19.15 -2.13
CA GLY A 92 -9.96 -18.09 -1.12
C GLY A 92 -9.73 -18.60 0.31
N ALA A 93 -10.39 -19.69 0.70
CA ALA A 93 -10.20 -20.30 2.01
C ALA A 93 -8.75 -20.78 2.19
N LEU A 94 -8.21 -21.48 1.19
CA LEU A 94 -6.83 -21.96 1.21
C LEU A 94 -5.83 -20.80 1.17
N HIS A 95 -6.07 -19.77 0.35
CA HIS A 95 -5.22 -18.59 0.28
C HIS A 95 -5.15 -17.84 1.62
N LEU A 96 -6.29 -17.68 2.31
CA LEU A 96 -6.31 -17.04 3.61
C LEU A 96 -5.64 -17.90 4.68
N ALA A 97 -5.81 -19.24 4.64
CA ALA A 97 -5.17 -20.17 5.58
C ALA A 97 -3.65 -20.18 5.47
N TRP A 98 -3.10 -20.04 4.26
CA TRP A 98 -1.66 -20.03 3.97
C TRP A 98 -1.18 -18.69 3.41
N HIS A 99 -1.72 -17.58 3.92
CA HIS A 99 -1.33 -16.26 3.46
C HIS A 99 0.13 -15.94 3.80
N ARG A 100 0.87 -15.37 2.84
CA ARG A 100 2.30 -15.03 2.99
C ARG A 100 2.60 -14.06 4.13
N ARG A 101 1.61 -13.26 4.51
CA ARG A 101 1.67 -12.24 5.56
C ARG A 101 0.57 -12.48 6.57
N SER A 102 0.66 -13.62 7.27
CA SER A 102 -0.31 -14.02 8.29
C SER A 102 -0.42 -13.00 9.43
N GLU A 103 0.65 -12.24 9.69
CA GLU A 103 0.67 -11.14 10.67
C GLU A 103 -0.38 -10.05 10.39
N ARG A 104 -0.85 -9.91 9.15
CA ARG A 104 -1.93 -8.98 8.81
C ARG A 104 -3.27 -9.32 9.46
N PHE A 105 -3.54 -10.58 9.77
CA PHE A 105 -4.74 -11.01 10.49
C PHE A 105 -4.72 -10.55 11.96
N GLY A 106 -3.52 -10.42 12.56
CA GLY A 106 -3.31 -9.88 13.90
C GLY A 106 -3.09 -8.36 13.96
N GLY A 107 -3.38 -7.64 12.87
CA GLY A 107 -3.14 -6.20 12.80
C GLY A 107 -1.69 -5.80 12.48
N GLY A 108 -0.79 -6.78 12.31
CA GLY A 108 0.58 -6.54 11.86
C GLY A 108 0.64 -6.00 10.43
N ARG A 109 1.63 -5.15 10.15
CA ARG A 109 1.80 -4.48 8.84
C ARG A 109 3.11 -4.80 8.16
N SER A 110 3.65 -6.03 8.34
CA SER A 110 4.82 -6.45 7.59
C SER A 110 4.49 -6.57 6.10
N THR A 111 4.74 -5.50 5.37
CA THR A 111 4.39 -5.38 3.95
C THR A 111 5.61 -5.21 3.05
N GLY A 112 6.83 -5.45 3.60
CA GLY A 112 8.07 -5.41 2.85
C GLY A 112 8.09 -6.43 1.70
N LEU A 113 8.70 -6.06 0.58
CA LEU A 113 8.96 -6.99 -0.50
C LEU A 113 10.01 -8.02 -0.07
N LYS A 114 9.89 -9.24 -0.57
CA LYS A 114 10.89 -10.29 -0.34
C LYS A 114 12.13 -10.04 -1.20
N ALA A 115 13.31 -10.20 -0.59
CA ALA A 115 14.58 -10.08 -1.31
C ALA A 115 14.79 -11.27 -2.25
N LEU A 116 15.39 -11.01 -3.43
CA LEU A 116 15.88 -12.07 -4.29
C LEU A 116 17.23 -12.58 -3.77
N ASN A 117 17.46 -13.88 -3.85
CA ASN A 117 18.77 -14.45 -3.57
C ASN A 117 19.71 -14.30 -4.77
N LEU A 118 20.32 -13.14 -4.90
CA LEU A 118 21.23 -12.82 -6.03
C LEU A 118 22.55 -13.61 -5.99
N ASN A 119 22.85 -14.34 -4.92
CA ASN A 119 24.04 -15.19 -4.81
C ASN A 119 23.86 -16.55 -5.50
N ASP A 120 22.61 -16.97 -5.75
CA ASP A 120 22.32 -18.21 -6.46
C ASP A 120 22.02 -17.90 -7.93
N PRO A 121 22.87 -18.33 -8.87
CA PRO A 121 22.68 -18.07 -10.32
C PRO A 121 21.42 -18.74 -10.90
N LYS A 122 20.77 -19.63 -10.14
CA LYS A 122 19.52 -20.28 -10.54
C LYS A 122 18.27 -19.52 -10.08
N THR A 123 18.43 -18.49 -9.25
CA THR A 123 17.31 -17.67 -8.79
C THR A 123 16.72 -16.88 -9.96
N PRO A 124 15.44 -17.03 -10.29
CA PRO A 124 14.78 -16.21 -11.31
C PRO A 124 14.81 -14.73 -10.92
N LEU A 125 15.26 -13.88 -11.84
CA LEU A 125 15.32 -12.44 -11.62
C LEU A 125 13.95 -11.77 -11.85
N GLY A 126 12.94 -12.27 -11.19
CA GLY A 126 11.54 -11.84 -11.30
C GLY A 126 10.66 -12.84 -12.03
N VAL A 127 9.52 -12.38 -12.54
CA VAL A 127 8.49 -13.20 -13.16
C VAL A 127 8.35 -12.85 -14.65
N GLU A 128 8.69 -13.79 -15.52
CA GLU A 128 8.49 -13.70 -16.97
C GLU A 128 7.13 -14.27 -17.39
N LYS A 129 6.78 -15.44 -16.86
CA LYS A 129 5.61 -16.23 -17.25
C LYS A 129 4.79 -16.62 -16.01
N PRO A 130 3.51 -16.99 -16.17
CA PRO A 130 2.62 -17.30 -15.05
C PRO A 130 3.18 -18.35 -14.09
N THR A 131 3.92 -19.34 -14.58
CA THR A 131 4.52 -20.40 -13.76
C THR A 131 5.69 -19.97 -12.89
N ASP A 132 6.23 -18.78 -13.10
CA ASP A 132 7.33 -18.23 -12.27
C ASP A 132 6.83 -17.63 -10.96
N PHE A 133 5.52 -17.34 -10.85
CA PHE A 133 4.93 -16.96 -9.59
C PHE A 133 4.99 -18.08 -8.55
N THR A 134 5.13 -17.72 -7.30
CA THR A 134 5.05 -18.69 -6.20
C THR A 134 3.63 -19.28 -6.11
N TRP A 135 3.52 -20.52 -5.62
CA TRP A 135 2.23 -21.21 -5.53
C TRP A 135 1.16 -20.43 -4.75
N ASN A 136 1.55 -19.72 -3.70
CA ASN A 136 0.62 -18.92 -2.90
C ASN A 136 0.22 -17.60 -3.58
N GLN A 137 1.03 -17.04 -4.49
CA GLN A 137 0.59 -15.95 -5.36
C GLN A 137 -0.45 -16.44 -6.36
N LEU A 138 -0.19 -17.58 -7.02
CA LEU A 138 -1.13 -18.22 -7.96
C LEU A 138 -2.46 -18.56 -7.27
N LEU A 139 -2.40 -19.13 -6.07
CA LEU A 139 -3.59 -19.40 -5.26
C LEU A 139 -4.35 -18.11 -4.90
N GLY A 140 -3.61 -17.02 -4.60
CA GLY A 140 -4.18 -15.71 -4.37
C GLY A 140 -4.91 -15.15 -5.59
N PHE A 141 -4.36 -15.33 -6.80
CA PHE A 141 -5.01 -14.89 -8.03
C PHE A 141 -6.32 -15.64 -8.26
N ASP A 142 -6.32 -16.96 -8.05
CA ASP A 142 -7.51 -17.79 -8.12
C ASP A 142 -8.56 -17.46 -7.05
N ALA A 143 -8.15 -16.90 -5.92
CA ALA A 143 -9.05 -16.42 -4.87
C ALA A 143 -9.83 -15.16 -5.26
N CYS A 144 -9.51 -14.49 -6.36
CA CYS A 144 -10.14 -13.24 -6.77
C CYS A 144 -11.64 -13.42 -7.06
N VAL A 145 -12.49 -12.86 -6.20
CA VAL A 145 -13.96 -12.87 -6.35
C VAL A 145 -14.49 -11.80 -7.31
N GLN A 146 -13.64 -11.13 -8.06
CA GLN A 146 -13.98 -10.13 -9.07
C GLN A 146 -14.91 -9.01 -8.57
N CYS A 147 -14.82 -8.63 -7.30
CA CYS A 147 -15.69 -7.64 -6.67
C CYS A 147 -15.44 -6.19 -7.14
N GLY A 148 -14.31 -5.90 -7.79
CA GLY A 148 -13.97 -4.60 -8.34
C GLY A 148 -13.58 -3.53 -7.33
N LYS A 149 -13.41 -3.83 -6.03
CA LYS A 149 -12.98 -2.83 -5.04
C LYS A 149 -11.58 -2.29 -5.33
N CYS A 150 -10.64 -3.17 -5.72
CA CYS A 150 -9.28 -2.78 -6.09
C CYS A 150 -9.23 -1.85 -7.31
N GLU A 151 -10.11 -2.06 -8.29
CA GLU A 151 -10.30 -1.23 -9.47
C GLU A 151 -10.80 0.17 -9.08
N ALA A 152 -11.86 0.23 -8.26
CA ALA A 152 -12.44 1.49 -7.78
C ALA A 152 -11.50 2.31 -6.88
N ALA A 153 -10.58 1.65 -6.18
CA ALA A 153 -9.61 2.29 -5.30
C ALA A 153 -8.33 2.74 -6.02
N CYS A 154 -8.04 2.19 -7.20
CA CYS A 154 -6.78 2.43 -7.90
C CYS A 154 -6.68 3.85 -8.47
N PRO A 155 -5.67 4.65 -8.07
CA PRO A 155 -5.50 6.00 -8.59
C PRO A 155 -5.08 6.01 -10.07
N ALA A 156 -4.25 5.07 -10.51
CA ALA A 156 -3.84 4.94 -11.91
C ALA A 156 -5.03 4.62 -12.82
N PHE A 157 -5.88 3.68 -12.41
CA PHE A 157 -7.12 3.38 -13.13
C PHE A 157 -8.06 4.60 -13.21
N ALA A 158 -8.26 5.29 -12.08
CA ALA A 158 -9.07 6.50 -12.03
C ALA A 158 -8.51 7.62 -12.90
N ALA A 159 -7.19 7.71 -13.05
CA ALA A 159 -6.50 8.65 -13.93
C ALA A 159 -6.61 8.28 -15.43
N GLY A 160 -7.19 7.14 -15.76
CA GLY A 160 -7.28 6.64 -17.14
C GLY A 160 -5.96 6.09 -17.68
N GLN A 161 -5.02 5.72 -16.80
CA GLN A 161 -3.82 4.98 -17.16
C GLN A 161 -4.14 3.50 -17.43
N PRO A 162 -3.26 2.73 -18.10
CA PRO A 162 -3.53 1.35 -18.52
C PRO A 162 -3.82 0.37 -17.38
N LEU A 163 -3.36 0.63 -16.15
CA LEU A 163 -3.49 -0.30 -15.04
C LEU A 163 -4.93 -0.42 -14.53
N ASN A 164 -5.49 -1.62 -14.64
CA ASN A 164 -6.67 -2.06 -13.91
C ASN A 164 -6.27 -3.26 -13.02
N PRO A 165 -6.20 -3.10 -11.67
CA PRO A 165 -5.73 -4.18 -10.79
C PRO A 165 -6.58 -5.44 -10.83
N LYS A 166 -7.91 -5.32 -11.03
CA LYS A 166 -8.79 -6.48 -11.18
C LYS A 166 -8.48 -7.24 -12.47
N LYS A 167 -8.36 -6.50 -13.58
CA LYS A 167 -8.03 -7.10 -14.89
C LYS A 167 -6.66 -7.79 -14.82
N LEU A 168 -5.65 -7.15 -14.24
CA LEU A 168 -4.31 -7.73 -14.10
C LEU A 168 -4.36 -9.10 -13.43
N ILE A 169 -5.07 -9.24 -12.29
CA ILE A 169 -5.20 -10.54 -11.61
C ILE A 169 -5.94 -11.55 -12.48
N GLN A 170 -6.98 -11.13 -13.18
CA GLN A 170 -7.71 -12.04 -14.09
C GLN A 170 -6.88 -12.45 -15.30
N ASP A 171 -6.05 -11.56 -15.83
CA ASP A 171 -5.10 -11.88 -16.90
C ASP A 171 -4.11 -12.98 -16.45
N MET A 172 -3.65 -12.95 -15.17
CA MET A 172 -2.79 -14.02 -14.64
C MET A 172 -3.53 -15.35 -14.54
N VAL A 173 -4.78 -15.36 -14.06
CA VAL A 173 -5.61 -16.59 -13.98
C VAL A 173 -5.83 -17.19 -15.37
N VAL A 174 -6.17 -16.37 -16.35
CA VAL A 174 -6.40 -16.79 -17.73
C VAL A 174 -5.10 -17.25 -18.39
N GLY A 175 -4.01 -16.51 -18.17
CA GLY A 175 -2.68 -16.86 -18.69
C GLY A 175 -2.22 -18.23 -18.19
N LEU A 176 -2.39 -18.52 -16.91
CA LEU A 176 -2.06 -19.82 -16.34
C LEU A 176 -2.91 -20.95 -16.95
N ALA A 177 -4.19 -20.69 -17.22
CA ALA A 177 -5.09 -21.68 -17.84
C ALA A 177 -4.82 -21.90 -19.34
N GLY A 178 -4.04 -21.05 -19.98
CA GLY A 178 -3.73 -21.16 -21.42
C GLY A 178 -4.87 -20.80 -22.35
N GLY A 179 -5.84 -20.00 -21.89
CA GLY A 179 -7.02 -19.62 -22.65
C GLY A 179 -7.37 -18.15 -22.62
N THR A 180 -8.53 -17.81 -23.13
CA THR A 180 -9.14 -16.50 -22.99
C THR A 180 -10.49 -16.63 -22.28
N ASP A 181 -10.76 -15.73 -21.36
CA ASP A 181 -12.04 -15.65 -20.64
C ASP A 181 -12.76 -14.31 -20.92
N ALA A 182 -12.64 -13.84 -22.17
CA ALA A 182 -13.21 -12.58 -22.61
C ALA A 182 -14.71 -12.44 -22.34
N LYS A 183 -15.44 -13.59 -22.33
CA LYS A 183 -16.88 -13.62 -22.06
C LYS A 183 -17.21 -13.43 -20.59
N PHE A 184 -16.30 -13.81 -19.68
CA PHE A 184 -16.63 -14.01 -18.27
C PHE A 184 -15.96 -13.02 -17.32
N ALA A 185 -14.79 -12.54 -17.66
CA ALA A 185 -14.01 -11.67 -16.78
C ALA A 185 -14.12 -10.18 -17.12
N GLY A 186 -14.98 -9.81 -18.06
CA GLY A 186 -15.15 -8.43 -18.51
C GLY A 186 -15.45 -7.47 -17.35
N SER A 187 -14.59 -6.45 -17.15
CA SER A 187 -14.92 -5.31 -16.32
C SER A 187 -16.08 -4.52 -16.94
N PRO A 188 -17.02 -4.00 -16.15
CA PRO A 188 -18.02 -3.06 -16.67
C PRO A 188 -17.41 -1.73 -17.11
N TYR A 189 -16.17 -1.46 -16.77
CA TYR A 189 -15.44 -0.27 -17.20
C TYR A 189 -14.84 -0.47 -18.59
N PRO A 190 -14.72 0.58 -19.39
CA PRO A 190 -14.09 0.49 -20.71
C PRO A 190 -12.63 0.03 -20.56
N GLY A 191 -12.32 -1.07 -21.16
CA GLY A 191 -11.00 -1.69 -21.12
C GLY A 191 -10.94 -2.91 -22.02
N LYS A 192 -9.75 -3.40 -22.31
CA LYS A 192 -9.57 -4.60 -23.12
C LYS A 192 -10.15 -5.81 -22.38
N PRO A 193 -10.79 -6.76 -23.08
CA PRO A 193 -11.21 -8.03 -22.50
C PRO A 193 -10.04 -8.77 -21.88
N VAL A 194 -10.31 -9.52 -20.80
CA VAL A 194 -9.30 -10.39 -20.20
C VAL A 194 -8.88 -11.47 -21.20
N GLY A 195 -7.58 -11.67 -21.34
CA GLY A 195 -7.02 -12.65 -22.25
C GLY A 195 -7.21 -12.33 -23.74
N GLU A 196 -7.47 -11.07 -24.11
CA GLU A 196 -7.66 -10.64 -25.50
C GLU A 196 -6.51 -11.07 -26.42
N HIS A 197 -5.29 -11.06 -25.91
CA HIS A 197 -4.10 -11.41 -26.66
C HIS A 197 -3.66 -12.88 -26.51
N GLY A 198 -4.46 -13.67 -25.79
CA GLY A 198 -4.10 -15.04 -25.45
C GLY A 198 -3.07 -15.12 -24.33
N GLY A 199 -2.72 -16.34 -23.95
CA GLY A 199 -1.74 -16.61 -22.91
C GLY A 199 -1.46 -18.09 -22.81
N GLY A 200 -0.59 -18.48 -21.91
CA GLY A 200 -0.26 -19.87 -21.59
C GLY A 200 0.65 -19.92 -20.36
N PRO A 201 0.70 -21.07 -19.67
CA PRO A 201 1.49 -21.22 -18.46
C PRO A 201 2.98 -20.96 -18.67
N HIS A 202 3.46 -21.16 -19.90
CA HIS A 202 4.87 -21.02 -20.29
C HIS A 202 5.12 -19.88 -21.27
N LEU A 203 4.12 -19.03 -21.57
CA LEU A 203 4.27 -17.87 -22.43
C LEU A 203 4.59 -16.63 -21.60
N PRO A 204 5.41 -15.70 -22.11
CA PRO A 204 5.70 -14.44 -21.43
C PRO A 204 4.42 -13.66 -21.13
N ILE A 205 4.32 -13.14 -19.91
CA ILE A 205 3.21 -12.29 -19.48
C ILE A 205 3.27 -10.95 -20.22
N VAL A 206 4.47 -10.37 -20.31
CA VAL A 206 4.75 -9.14 -21.05
C VAL A 206 5.63 -9.49 -22.24
N ASN A 207 5.21 -9.10 -23.43
CA ASN A 207 6.00 -9.23 -24.65
C ASN A 207 6.25 -7.83 -25.24
N LEU A 208 7.49 -7.39 -25.22
CA LEU A 208 7.86 -6.06 -25.69
C LEU A 208 7.78 -5.91 -27.23
N ASN A 209 7.80 -7.03 -27.95
CA ASN A 209 7.88 -7.08 -29.41
C ASN A 209 6.63 -7.66 -30.08
N GLY A 210 5.52 -7.78 -29.37
CA GLY A 210 4.32 -8.39 -29.94
C GLY A 210 3.12 -8.39 -28.99
N LYS A 211 2.17 -9.28 -29.30
CA LYS A 211 0.99 -9.47 -28.44
C LYS A 211 1.40 -10.04 -27.09
N ALA A 212 0.87 -9.49 -26.02
CA ALA A 212 1.15 -9.87 -24.65
C ALA A 212 -0.14 -10.08 -23.87
N LEU A 213 -0.05 -10.85 -22.80
CA LEU A 213 -1.15 -10.99 -21.85
C LEU A 213 -1.39 -9.66 -21.10
N VAL A 214 -0.29 -8.98 -20.77
CA VAL A 214 -0.27 -7.68 -20.11
C VAL A 214 0.69 -6.74 -20.87
N ASP A 215 0.22 -5.53 -21.19
CA ASP A 215 1.08 -4.50 -21.76
C ASP A 215 2.06 -3.98 -20.68
N ALA A 216 3.30 -3.69 -21.05
CA ALA A 216 4.34 -3.22 -20.11
C ALA A 216 3.91 -1.94 -19.37
N GLU A 217 3.28 -0.99 -20.06
CA GLU A 217 2.76 0.26 -19.48
C GLU A 217 1.76 0.01 -18.34
N THR A 218 1.03 -1.10 -18.37
CA THR A 218 0.14 -1.51 -17.27
C THR A 218 0.90 -1.65 -15.96
N LEU A 219 2.09 -2.27 -16.00
CA LEU A 219 2.93 -2.45 -14.82
C LEU A 219 3.53 -1.13 -14.36
N TRP A 220 4.00 -0.31 -15.32
CA TRP A 220 4.66 0.97 -15.02
C TRP A 220 3.71 2.06 -14.53
N SER A 221 2.40 1.95 -14.79
CA SER A 221 1.37 2.83 -14.23
C SER A 221 1.17 2.67 -12.72
N CYS A 222 1.70 1.61 -12.09
CA CYS A 222 1.49 1.36 -10.68
C CYS A 222 2.35 2.28 -9.80
N THR A 223 1.68 3.09 -8.96
CA THR A 223 2.32 3.93 -7.93
C THR A 223 2.71 3.17 -6.67
N THR A 224 2.60 1.86 -6.63
CA THR A 224 2.83 0.98 -5.47
C THR A 224 2.12 1.41 -4.17
N CYS A 225 1.06 2.18 -4.25
CA CYS A 225 0.39 2.77 -3.08
C CYS A 225 -0.43 1.81 -2.22
N ARG A 226 -0.58 0.52 -2.61
CA ARG A 226 -1.34 -0.55 -1.91
C ARG A 226 -2.84 -0.29 -1.70
N ALA A 227 -3.46 0.71 -2.33
CA ALA A 227 -4.91 0.93 -2.20
C ALA A 227 -5.72 -0.29 -2.65
N CYS A 228 -5.29 -0.97 -3.73
CA CYS A 228 -5.89 -2.20 -4.23
C CYS A 228 -5.77 -3.37 -3.23
N VAL A 229 -4.65 -3.45 -2.50
CA VAL A 229 -4.37 -4.49 -1.51
C VAL A 229 -5.23 -4.29 -0.25
N GLU A 230 -5.33 -3.05 0.24
CA GLU A 230 -6.14 -2.73 1.43
C GLU A 230 -7.65 -2.93 1.21
N GLU A 231 -8.14 -2.63 0.03
CA GLU A 231 -9.56 -2.82 -0.32
C GLU A 231 -9.90 -4.27 -0.72
N CYS A 232 -8.90 -5.14 -0.90
CA CYS A 232 -9.13 -6.50 -1.34
C CYS A 232 -9.66 -7.40 -0.20
N PRO A 233 -10.91 -7.92 -0.29
CA PRO A 233 -11.45 -8.80 0.75
C PRO A 233 -10.73 -10.15 0.82
N MET A 234 -10.00 -10.51 -0.23
CA MET A 234 -9.20 -11.74 -0.31
C MET A 234 -7.72 -11.49 0.01
N MET A 235 -7.34 -10.26 0.40
CA MET A 235 -5.97 -9.87 0.76
C MET A 235 -4.91 -10.18 -0.33
N ILE A 236 -5.30 -10.10 -1.62
CA ILE A 236 -4.38 -10.35 -2.74
C ILE A 236 -3.30 -9.27 -2.79
N GLU A 237 -2.04 -9.70 -2.93
CA GLU A 237 -0.86 -8.84 -2.94
C GLU A 237 -0.53 -8.36 -4.37
N HIS A 238 -1.38 -7.48 -4.92
CA HIS A 238 -1.25 -6.96 -6.30
C HIS A 238 0.10 -6.27 -6.55
N VAL A 239 0.59 -5.49 -5.56
CA VAL A 239 1.82 -4.71 -5.70
C VAL A 239 3.03 -5.62 -5.79
N ASP A 240 3.07 -6.71 -5.02
CA ASP A 240 4.16 -7.68 -5.07
C ASP A 240 4.25 -8.32 -6.46
N ALA A 241 3.11 -8.76 -6.99
CA ALA A 241 3.06 -9.34 -8.33
C ALA A 241 3.55 -8.35 -9.41
N ILE A 242 3.17 -7.08 -9.30
CA ILE A 242 3.64 -6.04 -10.24
C ILE A 242 5.15 -5.85 -10.13
N VAL A 243 5.70 -5.78 -8.92
CA VAL A 243 7.14 -5.59 -8.73
C VAL A 243 7.91 -6.84 -9.18
N ASP A 244 7.39 -8.05 -8.95
CA ASP A 244 8.02 -9.28 -9.44
C ASP A 244 8.11 -9.31 -10.98
N MET A 245 7.08 -8.85 -11.69
CA MET A 245 7.12 -8.69 -13.15
C MET A 245 8.06 -7.55 -13.59
N ARG A 246 8.10 -6.42 -12.85
CA ARG A 246 9.06 -5.33 -13.11
C ARG A 246 10.50 -5.79 -12.93
N ARG A 247 10.80 -6.65 -11.95
CA ARG A 247 12.14 -7.25 -11.75
C ARG A 247 12.62 -7.94 -13.01
N HIS A 248 11.79 -8.76 -13.64
CA HIS A 248 12.13 -9.40 -14.90
C HIS A 248 12.39 -8.37 -16.03
N LEU A 249 11.49 -7.38 -16.17
CA LEU A 249 11.65 -6.36 -17.21
C LEU A 249 12.92 -5.51 -17.02
N THR A 250 13.26 -5.16 -15.80
CA THR A 250 14.42 -4.31 -15.49
C THR A 250 15.72 -5.11 -15.52
N LEU A 251 15.78 -6.25 -14.83
CA LEU A 251 17.03 -7.00 -14.64
C LEU A 251 17.40 -7.88 -15.84
N GLU A 252 16.40 -8.47 -16.52
CA GLU A 252 16.64 -9.39 -17.65
C GLU A 252 16.49 -8.70 -19.01
N LYS A 253 15.55 -7.75 -19.13
CA LYS A 253 15.26 -7.10 -20.42
C LYS A 253 15.84 -5.69 -20.55
N GLY A 254 16.30 -5.07 -19.45
CA GLY A 254 16.76 -3.68 -19.47
C GLY A 254 15.65 -2.70 -19.91
N ALA A 255 14.38 -3.03 -19.68
CA ALA A 255 13.22 -2.36 -20.28
C ALA A 255 12.50 -1.42 -19.29
N THR A 256 13.26 -0.66 -18.50
CA THR A 256 12.69 0.39 -17.64
C THR A 256 12.40 1.62 -18.49
N PRO A 257 11.15 2.12 -18.57
CA PRO A 257 10.78 3.16 -19.54
C PRO A 257 11.23 4.57 -19.13
N ASN A 258 11.22 5.46 -20.09
CA ASN A 258 11.49 6.90 -19.96
C ASN A 258 12.80 7.17 -19.21
N LYS A 259 12.75 7.93 -18.11
CA LYS A 259 13.91 8.25 -17.28
C LYS A 259 14.32 7.14 -16.31
N GLY A 260 13.67 5.99 -16.35
CA GLY A 260 13.91 4.91 -15.38
C GLY A 260 15.35 4.39 -15.43
N ALA A 261 15.90 4.13 -16.61
CA ALA A 261 17.28 3.70 -16.77
C ALA A 261 18.27 4.76 -16.24
N GLU A 262 18.10 6.04 -16.62
CA GLU A 262 18.93 7.15 -16.14
C GLU A 262 18.94 7.24 -14.60
N VAL A 263 17.78 7.09 -13.96
CA VAL A 263 17.66 7.13 -12.50
C VAL A 263 18.40 5.95 -11.85
N LEU A 264 18.32 4.76 -12.44
CA LEU A 264 19.05 3.59 -11.94
C LEU A 264 20.58 3.78 -12.09
N ASP A 265 21.03 4.33 -13.21
CA ASP A 265 22.43 4.68 -13.43
C ASP A 265 22.91 5.73 -12.42
N ASN A 266 22.10 6.75 -12.14
CA ASN A 266 22.39 7.76 -11.12
C ASN A 266 22.54 7.16 -9.72
N LEU A 267 21.66 6.21 -9.35
CA LEU A 267 21.76 5.51 -8.05
C LEU A 267 23.05 4.72 -7.91
N ILE A 268 23.55 4.15 -9.00
CA ILE A 268 24.83 3.42 -9.02
C ILE A 268 26.01 4.40 -8.95
N ALA A 269 25.96 5.49 -9.72
CA ALA A 269 27.07 6.41 -9.88
C ALA A 269 27.21 7.42 -8.73
N THR A 270 26.10 7.89 -8.18
CA THR A 270 26.07 9.02 -7.21
C THR A 270 25.35 8.71 -5.90
N ASP A 271 24.89 7.48 -5.72
CA ASP A 271 24.11 7.03 -4.54
C ASP A 271 22.82 7.87 -4.30
N ASN A 272 22.25 8.51 -5.35
CA ASN A 272 20.98 9.22 -5.30
C ASN A 272 20.29 9.24 -6.67
N PRO A 273 18.93 9.27 -6.74
CA PRO A 273 18.20 9.16 -8.00
C PRO A 273 18.32 10.39 -8.91
N GLY A 274 18.67 11.54 -8.34
CA GLY A 274 18.79 12.80 -9.09
C GLY A 274 20.14 13.00 -9.77
N GLY A 275 21.12 12.11 -9.57
CA GLY A 275 22.47 12.26 -10.12
C GLY A 275 23.27 13.42 -9.50
N PHE A 276 22.84 13.93 -8.34
CA PHE A 276 23.53 15.02 -7.65
C PHE A 276 24.85 14.54 -7.04
N ALA A 277 25.85 15.44 -7.02
CA ALA A 277 27.13 15.14 -6.37
C ALA A 277 26.91 14.83 -4.88
N PRO A 278 27.41 13.70 -4.36
CA PRO A 278 27.22 13.31 -2.95
C PRO A 278 27.67 14.39 -1.96
N GLY A 279 28.72 15.16 -2.30
CA GLY A 279 29.20 16.29 -1.48
C GLY A 279 28.15 17.37 -1.21
N GLY A 280 27.10 17.48 -2.04
CA GLY A 280 26.01 18.43 -1.86
C GLY A 280 24.97 18.06 -0.80
N ARG A 281 25.00 16.85 -0.24
CA ARG A 281 23.99 16.34 0.70
C ARG A 281 23.81 17.17 1.97
N LEU A 282 24.83 17.92 2.38
CA LEU A 282 24.76 18.80 3.56
C LEU A 282 24.56 20.29 3.25
N ASN A 283 24.51 20.69 1.97
CA ASN A 283 24.40 22.10 1.59
C ASN A 283 23.17 22.80 2.18
N TRP A 284 22.04 22.07 2.33
CA TRP A 284 20.81 22.59 2.91
C TRP A 284 20.93 23.00 4.38
N ALA A 285 21.97 22.54 5.06
CA ALA A 285 22.19 22.72 6.49
C ALA A 285 23.55 23.38 6.81
N ALA A 286 24.18 24.05 5.85
CA ALA A 286 25.50 24.64 6.02
C ALA A 286 25.61 25.63 7.21
N ASP A 287 24.49 26.31 7.52
CA ASP A 287 24.36 27.24 8.64
C ASP A 287 23.86 26.60 9.97
N LEU A 288 23.49 25.32 9.94
CA LEU A 288 22.83 24.67 11.09
C LEU A 288 23.81 23.97 12.05
N ASN A 289 25.08 23.84 11.69
CA ASN A 289 26.09 23.13 12.47
C ASN A 289 25.57 21.75 12.95
N LEU A 290 25.16 20.90 11.99
CA LEU A 290 24.61 19.59 12.32
C LEU A 290 25.70 18.68 12.92
N PRO A 291 25.40 17.98 14.03
CA PRO A 291 26.31 16.97 14.56
C PRO A 291 26.38 15.77 13.60
N LEU A 292 27.59 15.33 13.29
CA LEU A 292 27.85 14.19 12.44
C LEU A 292 28.09 12.92 13.26
N MET A 293 27.63 11.77 12.75
CA MET A 293 27.89 10.48 13.39
C MET A 293 29.39 10.15 13.46
N GLY A 294 30.17 10.60 12.46
CA GLY A 294 31.62 10.46 12.45
C GLY A 294 32.29 11.09 13.69
N ASP A 295 31.78 12.20 14.18
CA ASP A 295 32.32 12.91 15.35
C ASP A 295 31.75 12.38 16.66
N LYS A 296 30.44 12.12 16.73
CA LYS A 296 29.74 11.72 17.96
C LYS A 296 29.84 10.23 18.30
N GLN A 297 29.89 9.35 17.31
CA GLN A 297 29.95 7.88 17.39
C GLN A 297 28.75 7.22 18.12
N ASN A 298 28.07 7.92 19.03
CA ASN A 298 26.95 7.42 19.84
C ASN A 298 25.94 8.53 20.07
N VAL A 299 24.66 8.27 19.76
CA VAL A 299 23.54 9.22 19.95
C VAL A 299 22.25 8.46 20.30
N ASP A 300 21.24 9.18 20.80
CA ASP A 300 19.90 8.61 20.96
C ASP A 300 19.18 8.44 19.62
N VAL A 301 19.33 9.42 18.74
CA VAL A 301 18.63 9.47 17.44
C VAL A 301 19.62 9.66 16.31
N LEU A 302 19.63 8.73 15.37
CA LEU A 302 20.21 8.97 14.06
C LEU A 302 19.12 9.57 13.17
N PHE A 303 19.31 10.82 12.72
CA PHE A 303 18.41 11.46 11.78
C PHE A 303 18.82 11.10 10.36
N TRP A 304 17.99 10.26 9.72
CA TRP A 304 18.14 9.87 8.32
C TRP A 304 17.52 10.95 7.45
N VAL A 305 18.34 11.64 6.68
CA VAL A 305 17.95 12.83 5.90
C VAL A 305 17.24 12.45 4.61
N GLY A 306 17.73 11.44 3.91
CA GLY A 306 17.20 11.00 2.62
C GLY A 306 17.51 11.97 1.48
N ASP A 307 16.84 11.76 0.34
CA ASP A 307 17.03 12.58 -0.86
C ASP A 307 16.34 13.94 -0.81
N GLY A 308 15.55 14.18 0.23
CA GLY A 308 15.03 15.52 0.55
C GLY A 308 16.14 16.58 0.69
N ALA A 309 17.37 16.15 0.97
CA ALA A 309 18.56 17.02 0.98
C ALA A 309 18.79 17.78 -0.33
N PHE A 310 18.40 17.21 -1.46
CA PHE A 310 18.62 17.75 -2.80
C PHE A 310 17.43 18.50 -3.40
N ASP A 311 16.27 18.49 -2.74
CA ASP A 311 15.05 19.19 -3.18
C ASP A 311 14.74 20.38 -2.26
N MET A 312 14.75 21.60 -2.81
CA MET A 312 14.52 22.84 -2.07
C MET A 312 13.19 22.85 -1.27
N ARG A 313 12.17 22.18 -1.77
CA ARG A 313 10.87 22.05 -1.08
C ARG A 313 11.01 21.22 0.19
N ASN A 314 11.73 20.11 0.09
CA ASN A 314 11.93 19.20 1.20
C ASN A 314 12.98 19.69 2.20
N GLN A 315 13.93 20.52 1.75
CA GLN A 315 14.89 21.17 2.65
C GLN A 315 14.19 22.02 3.74
N ARG A 316 13.03 22.61 3.43
CA ARG A 316 12.21 23.33 4.45
C ARG A 316 11.78 22.39 5.57
N THR A 317 11.26 21.22 5.22
CA THR A 317 10.86 20.17 6.17
C THR A 317 12.04 19.69 7.01
N LEU A 318 13.19 19.41 6.39
CA LEU A 318 14.39 18.97 7.10
C LEU A 318 14.88 20.03 8.10
N ARG A 319 14.93 21.29 7.69
CA ARG A 319 15.31 22.41 8.57
C ARG A 319 14.33 22.59 9.71
N ALA A 320 13.03 22.51 9.44
CA ALA A 320 11.98 22.57 10.45
C ALA A 320 12.12 21.44 11.47
N PHE A 321 12.34 20.22 11.02
CA PHE A 321 12.51 19.08 11.92
C PHE A 321 13.80 19.20 12.76
N VAL A 322 14.91 19.67 12.20
CA VAL A 322 16.11 19.98 12.98
C VAL A 322 15.83 21.02 14.07
N LYS A 323 15.03 22.07 13.78
CA LYS A 323 14.60 23.05 14.77
C LYS A 323 13.82 22.38 15.92
N VAL A 324 12.90 21.44 15.59
CA VAL A 324 12.16 20.66 16.58
C VAL A 324 13.09 19.79 17.43
N LEU A 325 14.02 19.05 16.82
CA LEU A 325 14.99 18.23 17.56
C LEU A 325 15.84 19.05 18.53
N LYS A 326 16.33 20.22 18.10
CA LYS A 326 17.10 21.15 18.94
C LYS A 326 16.26 21.71 20.09
N ALA A 327 15.02 22.13 19.82
CA ALA A 327 14.10 22.63 20.84
C ALA A 327 13.79 21.58 21.93
N ALA A 328 13.61 20.32 21.53
CA ALA A 328 13.40 19.20 22.42
C ALA A 328 14.69 18.71 23.11
N LYS A 329 15.84 19.33 22.84
CA LYS A 329 17.17 18.91 23.35
C LYS A 329 17.48 17.44 23.10
N VAL A 330 17.08 16.93 21.93
CA VAL A 330 17.36 15.55 21.53
C VAL A 330 18.86 15.41 21.23
N ASP A 331 19.47 14.34 21.74
CA ASP A 331 20.81 13.95 21.33
C ASP A 331 20.72 13.22 19.98
N PHE A 332 21.03 13.93 18.91
CA PHE A 332 20.95 13.41 17.53
C PHE A 332 22.19 13.71 16.71
N ALA A 333 22.37 12.97 15.64
CA ALA A 333 23.34 13.24 14.60
C ALA A 333 22.85 12.74 13.23
N VAL A 334 23.51 13.17 12.16
CA VAL A 334 23.28 12.75 10.78
C VAL A 334 24.51 12.00 10.25
N LEU A 335 24.33 11.11 9.27
CA LEU A 335 25.44 10.41 8.61
C LEU A 335 26.24 11.35 7.70
N GLY A 336 25.61 12.43 7.23
CA GLY A 336 26.25 13.36 6.29
C GLY A 336 26.60 12.70 4.97
N LEU A 337 27.86 12.77 4.57
CA LEU A 337 28.33 12.21 3.29
C LEU A 337 28.38 10.67 3.26
N GLU A 338 28.23 10.00 4.40
CA GLU A 338 28.18 8.54 4.46
C GLU A 338 26.77 7.98 4.18
N GLU A 339 25.74 8.84 4.18
CA GLU A 339 24.37 8.45 3.87
C GLU A 339 24.18 8.26 2.36
N ARG A 340 23.55 7.17 1.98
CA ARG A 340 23.17 6.88 0.59
C ARG A 340 21.66 6.77 0.49
N ASP A 341 21.11 6.79 -0.74
CA ASP A 341 19.70 6.47 -0.95
C ASP A 341 19.31 5.17 -0.26
N SER A 342 18.08 5.11 0.25
CA SER A 342 17.54 3.92 0.91
C SER A 342 17.34 2.73 -0.04
N GLY A 343 17.33 2.97 -1.36
CA GLY A 343 17.08 1.99 -2.41
C GLY A 343 15.59 1.78 -2.74
N ASP A 344 14.66 2.56 -2.15
CA ASP A 344 13.22 2.38 -2.42
C ASP A 344 12.92 2.48 -3.92
N VAL A 345 13.42 3.53 -4.58
CA VAL A 345 13.15 3.77 -6.01
C VAL A 345 13.66 2.61 -6.87
N ALA A 346 14.90 2.15 -6.66
CA ALA A 346 15.46 1.00 -7.37
C ALA A 346 14.57 -0.24 -7.20
N ARG A 347 14.20 -0.54 -5.96
CA ARG A 347 13.38 -1.72 -5.65
C ARG A 347 12.00 -1.66 -6.29
N ARG A 348 11.34 -0.48 -6.30
CA ARG A 348 10.01 -0.29 -6.91
C ARG A 348 10.07 -0.32 -8.43
N LEU A 349 11.18 0.10 -9.03
CA LEU A 349 11.44 -0.07 -10.45
C LEU A 349 11.85 -1.50 -10.84
N GLY A 350 12.05 -2.41 -9.87
CA GLY A 350 12.42 -3.81 -10.11
C GLY A 350 13.93 -4.06 -10.11
N ASP A 351 14.76 -3.04 -9.89
CA ASP A 351 16.21 -3.23 -9.77
C ASP A 351 16.58 -3.68 -8.35
N GLU A 352 16.38 -4.95 -8.10
CA GLU A 352 16.74 -5.58 -6.83
C GLU A 352 18.26 -5.58 -6.60
N ALA A 353 19.07 -5.60 -7.65
CA ALA A 353 20.54 -5.62 -7.53
C ALA A 353 21.06 -4.29 -6.97
N THR A 354 20.64 -3.17 -7.55
CA THR A 354 20.98 -1.83 -7.06
C THR A 354 20.40 -1.58 -5.67
N PHE A 355 19.16 -2.02 -5.39
CA PHE A 355 18.60 -1.96 -4.05
C PHE A 355 19.48 -2.67 -3.03
N GLN A 356 19.86 -3.93 -3.26
CA GLN A 356 20.69 -4.69 -2.33
C GLN A 356 22.08 -4.11 -2.18
N LEU A 357 22.65 -3.54 -3.24
CA LEU A 357 23.95 -2.84 -3.18
C LEU A 357 23.89 -1.65 -2.22
N LEU A 358 22.90 -0.76 -2.40
CA LEU A 358 22.70 0.43 -1.56
C LEU A 358 22.40 0.02 -0.11
N ALA A 359 21.49 -0.94 0.09
CA ALA A 359 21.12 -1.43 1.42
C ALA A 359 22.32 -2.01 2.17
N LYS A 360 23.12 -2.87 1.54
CA LYS A 360 24.33 -3.46 2.15
C LYS A 360 25.36 -2.38 2.51
N ARG A 361 25.55 -1.37 1.65
CA ARG A 361 26.45 -0.24 1.94
C ARG A 361 25.94 0.57 3.14
N ASN A 362 24.65 0.89 3.19
CA ASN A 362 24.05 1.59 4.31
C ASN A 362 24.13 0.77 5.61
N ILE A 363 23.85 -0.54 5.55
CA ILE A 363 23.98 -1.44 6.73
C ILE A 363 25.41 -1.45 7.24
N ALA A 364 26.42 -1.53 6.35
CA ALA A 364 27.83 -1.49 6.74
C ALA A 364 28.22 -0.13 7.35
N THR A 365 27.67 0.98 6.86
CA THR A 365 27.86 2.31 7.46
C THR A 365 27.23 2.40 8.83
N LEU A 366 25.97 2.00 8.96
CA LEU A 366 25.22 2.04 10.23
C LEU A 366 25.86 1.16 11.31
N ALA A 367 26.50 0.04 10.93
CA ALA A 367 27.20 -0.85 11.85
C ALA A 367 28.43 -0.23 12.53
N LYS A 368 28.97 0.87 12.02
CA LYS A 368 30.09 1.59 12.63
C LYS A 368 29.68 2.37 13.87
N TYR A 369 28.39 2.68 14.03
CA TYR A 369 27.85 3.66 14.98
C TYR A 369 26.89 3.06 15.99
N LYS A 370 26.70 3.75 17.11
CA LYS A 370 25.71 3.40 18.13
C LYS A 370 24.59 4.42 18.15
N PHE A 371 23.37 3.96 18.07
CA PHE A 371 22.16 4.79 18.18
C PHE A 371 21.00 3.92 18.69
N LYS A 372 20.02 4.54 19.33
CA LYS A 372 18.84 3.82 19.84
C LYS A 372 17.79 3.63 18.74
N ARG A 373 17.62 4.63 17.88
CA ARG A 373 16.62 4.63 16.80
C ARG A 373 17.03 5.48 15.62
N ILE A 374 16.47 5.20 14.47
CA ILE A 374 16.54 6.04 13.27
C ILE A 374 15.23 6.82 13.19
N VAL A 375 15.29 8.12 12.88
CA VAL A 375 14.11 8.94 12.59
C VAL A 375 14.29 9.57 11.22
N THR A 376 13.23 9.58 10.41
CA THR A 376 13.25 10.18 9.06
C THR A 376 11.95 10.92 8.75
N CYS A 377 12.04 11.94 7.92
CA CYS A 377 10.86 12.66 7.38
C CYS A 377 10.26 11.98 6.15
N ASP A 378 10.90 10.93 5.63
CA ASP A 378 10.47 10.24 4.41
C ASP A 378 9.85 8.87 4.73
N PRO A 379 8.52 8.69 4.50
CA PRO A 379 7.85 7.40 4.70
C PRO A 379 8.38 6.26 3.84
N HIS A 380 9.01 6.55 2.70
CA HIS A 380 9.62 5.53 1.84
C HIS A 380 10.87 4.97 2.48
N SER A 381 11.80 5.83 2.90
CA SER A 381 12.98 5.44 3.68
C SER A 381 12.59 4.77 4.99
N PHE A 382 11.59 5.32 5.71
CA PHE A 382 11.03 4.69 6.93
C PHE A 382 10.61 3.24 6.67
N HIS A 383 9.83 3.00 5.61
CA HIS A 383 9.35 1.66 5.28
C HIS A 383 10.49 0.70 4.93
N VAL A 384 11.41 1.13 4.08
CA VAL A 384 12.53 0.28 3.61
C VAL A 384 13.47 -0.08 4.75
N LEU A 385 13.90 0.90 5.54
CA LEU A 385 14.79 0.69 6.69
C LEU A 385 14.16 -0.22 7.75
N LYS A 386 12.85 -0.06 8.02
CA LYS A 386 12.10 -0.81 9.04
C LYS A 386 11.76 -2.23 8.60
N ASN A 387 11.27 -2.39 7.35
CA ASN A 387 10.60 -3.63 6.94
C ASN A 387 11.38 -4.43 5.89
N GLU A 388 12.34 -3.82 5.18
CA GLU A 388 13.00 -4.48 4.05
C GLU A 388 14.51 -4.73 4.28
N TYR A 389 15.19 -3.90 5.06
CA TYR A 389 16.61 -4.13 5.39
C TYR A 389 16.84 -5.37 6.25
N GLY A 390 15.82 -5.82 7.01
CA GLY A 390 15.93 -6.96 7.91
C GLY A 390 16.35 -8.27 7.22
N GLU A 391 15.94 -8.49 5.98
CA GLU A 391 16.34 -9.67 5.19
C GLU A 391 17.80 -9.60 4.71
N LEU A 392 18.40 -8.41 4.72
CA LEU A 392 19.80 -8.18 4.37
C LEU A 392 20.71 -8.01 5.59
N GLY A 393 20.19 -8.26 6.80
CA GLY A 393 20.93 -8.20 8.07
C GLY A 393 20.80 -6.87 8.83
N GLY A 394 20.11 -5.86 8.28
CA GLY A 394 19.90 -4.56 8.92
C GLY A 394 18.57 -4.49 9.69
N ARG A 395 18.60 -4.67 11.02
CA ARG A 395 17.40 -4.57 11.87
C ARG A 395 17.51 -3.36 12.78
N TYR A 396 16.64 -2.37 12.57
CA TYR A 396 16.68 -1.10 13.27
C TYR A 396 15.31 -0.73 13.85
N SER A 397 15.32 -0.02 14.97
CA SER A 397 14.13 0.73 15.43
C SER A 397 14.03 1.99 14.60
N VAL A 398 13.05 2.07 13.71
CA VAL A 398 12.86 3.21 12.81
C VAL A 398 11.52 3.86 13.12
N LEU A 399 11.48 5.19 13.20
CA LEU A 399 10.28 5.98 13.39
C LEU A 399 10.16 7.03 12.28
N HIS A 400 8.93 7.32 11.90
CA HIS A 400 8.64 8.48 11.10
C HIS A 400 8.67 9.75 11.99
N HIS A 401 9.05 10.89 11.42
CA HIS A 401 9.18 12.14 12.20
C HIS A 401 7.87 12.54 12.89
N SER A 402 6.70 12.28 12.29
CA SER A 402 5.41 12.58 12.93
C SER A 402 5.18 11.74 14.19
N THR A 403 5.50 10.45 14.15
CA THR A 403 5.42 9.56 15.31
C THR A 403 6.41 9.98 16.39
N TYR A 404 7.62 10.38 15.99
CA TYR A 404 8.61 10.87 16.92
C TYR A 404 8.23 12.22 17.56
N MET A 405 7.64 13.15 16.79
CA MET A 405 7.11 14.40 17.33
C MET A 405 5.95 14.14 18.30
N ASP A 406 5.05 13.19 18.01
CA ASP A 406 3.99 12.79 18.95
C ASP A 406 4.56 12.26 20.28
N GLU A 407 5.63 11.45 20.24
CA GLU A 407 6.36 11.02 21.44
C GLU A 407 6.97 12.22 22.20
N LEU A 408 7.58 13.18 21.51
CA LEU A 408 8.17 14.36 22.14
C LEU A 408 7.12 15.27 22.81
N ILE A 409 5.96 15.43 22.16
CA ILE A 409 4.83 16.22 22.67
C ILE A 409 4.22 15.54 23.90
N THR A 410 3.92 14.24 23.79
CA THR A 410 3.37 13.44 24.88
C THR A 410 4.33 13.40 26.08
N GLY A 411 5.64 13.32 25.81
CA GLY A 411 6.71 13.38 26.80
C GLY A 411 7.01 14.78 27.33
N GLN A 412 6.23 15.81 26.97
CA GLN A 412 6.40 17.22 27.39
C GLN A 412 7.82 17.75 27.10
N LYS A 413 8.41 17.33 25.98
CA LYS A 413 9.75 17.78 25.56
C LYS A 413 9.72 19.05 24.71
N LEU A 414 8.56 19.46 24.23
CA LEU A 414 8.36 20.63 23.39
C LEU A 414 7.42 21.62 24.06
N ASN A 415 7.79 22.92 23.98
CA ASN A 415 6.90 24.00 24.36
C ASN A 415 6.25 24.57 23.09
N LEU A 416 4.95 24.34 22.94
CA LEU A 416 4.21 24.64 21.71
C LEU A 416 3.17 25.73 21.96
N GLY A 417 3.11 26.67 21.04
CA GLY A 417 1.99 27.60 20.89
C GLY A 417 0.87 26.99 20.07
N THR A 418 -0.13 27.81 19.78
CA THR A 418 -1.27 27.41 18.94
C THR A 418 -1.09 27.97 17.53
N HIS A 419 -1.36 27.17 16.54
CA HIS A 419 -1.41 27.59 15.15
C HIS A 419 -2.50 28.65 14.93
N LYS A 420 -2.14 29.77 14.32
CA LYS A 420 -3.04 30.91 14.07
C LYS A 420 -3.40 31.08 12.59
N GLY A 421 -3.00 30.12 11.77
CA GLY A 421 -3.30 30.14 10.35
C GLY A 421 -4.72 29.67 10.02
N GLY A 422 -5.01 29.57 8.74
CA GLY A 422 -6.30 29.12 8.22
C GLY A 422 -6.62 27.65 8.49
N SER A 423 -7.76 27.21 7.99
CA SER A 423 -8.21 25.82 8.15
C SER A 423 -7.30 24.83 7.41
N VAL A 424 -7.06 23.68 8.04
CA VAL A 424 -6.10 22.67 7.56
C VAL A 424 -6.79 21.35 7.25
N THR A 425 -6.42 20.75 6.13
CA THR A 425 -6.71 19.33 5.82
C THR A 425 -5.42 18.52 5.83
N TYR A 426 -5.52 17.19 5.97
CA TYR A 426 -4.34 16.31 6.02
C TYR A 426 -4.35 15.28 4.87
N HIS A 427 -3.23 15.18 4.17
CA HIS A 427 -3.02 14.13 3.19
C HIS A 427 -2.29 12.94 3.81
N ASP A 428 -2.97 11.80 3.97
CA ASP A 428 -2.35 10.57 4.49
C ASP A 428 -1.39 9.95 3.47
N PRO A 429 -0.08 9.91 3.74
CA PRO A 429 0.90 9.26 2.86
C PRO A 429 0.71 7.75 2.86
N CYS A 430 0.73 7.15 1.67
CA CYS A 430 0.46 5.72 1.53
C CYS A 430 1.49 4.82 2.22
N TYR A 431 2.78 5.19 2.18
CA TYR A 431 3.84 4.44 2.84
C TYR A 431 3.85 4.60 4.36
N LEU A 432 3.31 5.69 4.88
CA LEU A 432 3.10 5.87 6.31
C LEU A 432 1.88 5.07 6.78
N GLY A 433 0.73 5.29 6.17
CA GLY A 433 -0.55 4.67 6.57
C GLY A 433 -0.68 3.22 6.11
N ARG A 434 -0.91 2.98 4.80
CA ARG A 434 -1.20 1.63 4.28
C ARG A 434 -0.07 0.62 4.46
N TYR A 435 1.17 1.06 4.38
CA TYR A 435 2.31 0.18 4.60
C TYR A 435 2.65 -0.05 6.08
N ASN A 436 2.49 0.97 6.93
CA ASN A 436 2.98 0.92 8.32
C ASN A 436 1.90 1.11 9.38
N GLY A 437 0.66 1.45 9.02
CA GLY A 437 -0.47 1.61 9.95
C GLY A 437 -0.48 2.93 10.72
N GLU A 438 0.41 3.86 10.38
CA GLU A 438 0.57 5.13 11.09
C GLU A 438 -0.44 6.17 10.56
N TYR A 439 -1.57 6.33 11.26
CA TYR A 439 -2.62 7.29 10.93
C TYR A 439 -2.86 8.32 12.03
N GLU A 440 -2.70 7.89 13.30
CA GLU A 440 -3.06 8.69 14.46
C GLU A 440 -1.98 9.71 14.84
N ALA A 441 -0.72 9.31 14.85
CA ALA A 441 0.37 10.19 15.26
C ALA A 441 0.41 11.55 14.51
N PRO A 442 0.23 11.61 13.16
CA PRO A 442 0.12 12.89 12.46
C PRO A 442 -1.04 13.76 12.95
N ARG A 443 -2.19 13.15 13.25
CA ARG A 443 -3.37 13.86 13.74
C ARG A 443 -3.18 14.35 15.17
N ASN A 444 -2.56 13.55 16.02
CA ASN A 444 -2.20 13.94 17.39
C ASN A 444 -1.29 15.16 17.39
N VAL A 445 -0.26 15.17 16.54
CA VAL A 445 0.68 16.30 16.41
C VAL A 445 -0.06 17.57 15.97
N LEU A 446 -0.92 17.47 14.94
CA LEU A 446 -1.70 18.62 14.46
C LEU A 446 -2.66 19.13 15.54
N ASN A 447 -3.35 18.23 16.24
CA ASN A 447 -4.27 18.59 17.33
C ASN A 447 -3.51 19.27 18.50
N ALA A 448 -2.31 18.80 18.83
CA ALA A 448 -1.50 19.38 19.90
C ALA A 448 -1.10 20.85 19.65
N ILE A 449 -1.06 21.28 18.40
CA ILE A 449 -0.83 22.69 18.02
C ILE A 449 -2.14 23.43 17.71
N GLY A 450 -3.28 22.90 18.13
CA GLY A 450 -4.60 23.54 18.00
C GLY A 450 -5.23 23.45 16.60
N ILE A 451 -4.76 22.55 15.74
CA ILE A 451 -5.34 22.31 14.41
C ILE A 451 -6.36 21.18 14.51
N GLU A 452 -7.63 21.50 14.26
CA GLU A 452 -8.67 20.52 13.96
C GLU A 452 -8.65 20.20 12.47
N VAL A 453 -8.31 18.95 12.13
CA VAL A 453 -8.16 18.53 10.73
C VAL A 453 -9.51 18.43 10.04
N LYS A 454 -9.70 19.17 8.95
CA LYS A 454 -10.83 18.96 8.04
C LYS A 454 -10.58 17.72 7.19
N GLU A 455 -11.18 16.59 7.56
CA GLU A 455 -10.95 15.34 6.85
C GLU A 455 -11.51 15.38 5.43
N MET A 456 -10.73 14.86 4.48
CA MET A 456 -11.21 14.63 3.11
C MET A 456 -12.16 13.43 3.09
N GLN A 457 -13.09 13.38 2.13
CA GLN A 457 -13.95 12.22 1.92
C GLN A 457 -13.14 10.92 1.77
N ARG A 458 -11.97 11.02 1.12
CA ARG A 458 -10.97 9.94 1.01
C ARG A 458 -9.80 10.23 1.93
N SER A 459 -9.86 9.77 3.17
CA SER A 459 -8.83 9.90 4.21
C SER A 459 -8.45 8.55 4.82
N GLY A 460 -7.43 8.51 5.65
CA GLY A 460 -6.92 7.31 6.29
C GLY A 460 -6.51 6.22 5.28
N PHE A 461 -6.90 4.98 5.52
CA PHE A 461 -6.56 3.86 4.62
C PHE A 461 -7.16 3.99 3.20
N ARG A 462 -8.23 4.77 3.05
CA ARG A 462 -8.87 5.07 1.76
C ARG A 462 -8.31 6.31 1.07
N SER A 463 -7.32 6.98 1.64
CA SER A 463 -6.68 8.15 1.06
C SER A 463 -6.30 7.91 -0.40
N ARG A 464 -6.64 8.85 -1.31
CA ARG A 464 -6.14 8.82 -2.70
C ARG A 464 -4.64 9.07 -2.69
N CYS A 465 -3.88 8.30 -3.46
CA CYS A 465 -2.44 8.50 -3.65
C CYS A 465 -2.15 9.87 -4.27
N CYS A 466 -1.01 10.46 -3.90
CA CYS A 466 -0.50 11.68 -4.54
C CYS A 466 0.12 11.43 -5.93
N GLY A 467 0.44 10.16 -6.25
CA GLY A 467 1.10 9.78 -7.51
C GLY A 467 2.62 9.67 -7.45
N GLY A 468 3.26 9.96 -6.30
CA GLY A 468 4.72 10.06 -6.20
C GLY A 468 5.47 8.74 -6.04
N GLY A 469 4.80 7.67 -5.61
CA GLY A 469 5.46 6.39 -5.32
C GLY A 469 5.68 5.49 -6.53
N GLY A 470 6.41 4.39 -6.32
CA GLY A 470 6.57 3.31 -7.29
C GLY A 470 7.38 3.67 -8.54
N GLY A 471 8.12 4.76 -8.51
CA GLY A 471 8.80 5.30 -9.69
C GLY A 471 7.86 5.93 -10.71
N ALA A 472 6.57 6.13 -10.39
CA ALA A 472 5.58 6.64 -11.34
C ALA A 472 5.92 8.02 -11.94
N PRO A 473 6.48 9.01 -11.21
CA PRO A 473 6.93 10.27 -11.81
C PRO A 473 8.11 10.11 -12.78
N ILE A 474 8.87 9.03 -12.65
CA ILE A 474 10.05 8.70 -13.47
C ILE A 474 9.62 7.99 -14.74
N THR A 475 8.74 6.99 -14.61
CA THR A 475 8.21 6.21 -15.72
C THR A 475 7.17 6.97 -16.53
N ASP A 476 6.52 7.95 -15.92
CA ASP A 476 5.59 8.94 -16.51
C ASP A 476 4.63 8.38 -17.56
N ILE A 477 3.91 7.32 -17.19
CA ILE A 477 2.92 6.71 -18.08
C ILE A 477 1.71 7.65 -18.22
N PRO A 478 1.32 8.02 -19.45
CA PRO A 478 0.25 8.97 -19.66
C PRO A 478 -1.12 8.42 -19.25
N GLY A 479 -2.00 9.31 -18.80
CA GLY A 479 -3.40 9.06 -18.49
C GLY A 479 -4.28 10.17 -19.04
N LYS A 480 -5.59 10.08 -18.79
CA LYS A 480 -6.53 11.16 -19.13
C LYS A 480 -6.36 12.38 -18.24
N GLN A 481 -5.86 12.20 -17.04
CA GLN A 481 -5.57 13.23 -16.05
C GLN A 481 -4.42 12.76 -15.14
N ARG A 482 -3.79 13.69 -14.45
CA ARG A 482 -2.70 13.37 -13.51
C ARG A 482 -3.28 12.98 -12.16
N ILE A 483 -2.65 12.00 -11.50
CA ILE A 483 -3.06 11.54 -10.17
C ILE A 483 -3.02 12.67 -9.11
N PRO A 484 -1.97 13.53 -9.05
CA PRO A 484 -1.94 14.64 -8.10
C PRO A 484 -3.05 15.65 -8.33
N ASP A 485 -3.48 15.89 -9.59
CA ASP A 485 -4.58 16.82 -9.88
C ASP A 485 -5.90 16.30 -9.29
N MET A 486 -6.17 15.00 -9.43
CA MET A 486 -7.34 14.39 -8.78
C MET A 486 -7.28 14.48 -7.24
N ARG A 487 -6.09 14.32 -6.65
CA ARG A 487 -5.94 14.48 -5.20
C ARG A 487 -6.16 15.94 -4.77
N MET A 488 -5.70 16.88 -5.60
CA MET A 488 -5.95 18.30 -5.36
C MET A 488 -7.45 18.66 -5.41
N VAL A 489 -8.25 17.97 -6.23
CA VAL A 489 -9.72 18.10 -6.19
C VAL A 489 -10.26 17.67 -4.84
N ASP A 490 -9.88 16.46 -4.34
CA ASP A 490 -10.31 16.00 -3.02
C ASP A 490 -9.91 17.00 -1.89
N ILE A 491 -8.75 17.66 -2.01
CA ILE A 491 -8.28 18.69 -1.06
C ILE A 491 -9.16 19.94 -1.14
N LYS A 492 -9.43 20.44 -2.33
CA LYS A 492 -10.26 21.64 -2.54
C LYS A 492 -11.69 21.48 -2.06
N GLU A 493 -12.25 20.27 -2.12
CA GLU A 493 -13.60 19.95 -1.60
C GLU A 493 -13.72 20.18 -0.10
N THR A 494 -12.60 20.16 0.68
CA THR A 494 -12.61 20.49 2.11
C THR A 494 -12.71 21.98 2.40
N ALA A 495 -12.51 22.84 1.39
CA ALA A 495 -12.35 24.28 1.54
C ALA A 495 -11.30 24.66 2.60
N ALA A 496 -10.24 23.85 2.75
CA ALA A 496 -9.11 24.16 3.61
C ALA A 496 -8.14 25.11 2.89
N GLU A 497 -7.53 26.00 3.64
CA GLU A 497 -6.55 26.96 3.14
C GLU A 497 -5.14 26.37 3.04
N LEU A 498 -4.90 25.30 3.83
CA LEU A 498 -3.63 24.60 3.90
C LEU A 498 -3.86 23.10 3.87
N VAL A 499 -2.97 22.35 3.18
CA VAL A 499 -2.86 20.90 3.28
C VAL A 499 -1.58 20.51 3.99
N ALA A 500 -1.72 19.86 5.14
CA ALA A 500 -0.61 19.27 5.86
C ALA A 500 -0.23 17.93 5.21
N VAL A 501 1.07 17.66 5.10
CA VAL A 501 1.66 16.44 4.56
C VAL A 501 2.72 15.90 5.52
N GLY A 502 3.14 14.67 5.31
CA GLY A 502 4.26 14.05 6.04
C GLY A 502 5.06 13.15 5.08
N CYS A 503 5.41 13.66 3.90
CA CYS A 503 6.15 12.90 2.90
C CYS A 503 6.72 13.83 1.83
N PRO A 504 8.05 13.77 1.57
CA PRO A 504 8.71 14.58 0.55
C PRO A 504 8.11 14.44 -0.84
N GLN A 505 7.80 13.20 -1.23
CA GLN A 505 7.22 12.94 -2.55
C GLN A 505 5.78 13.46 -2.65
N CYS A 506 4.99 13.38 -1.56
CA CYS A 506 3.65 13.98 -1.54
C CYS A 506 3.72 15.50 -1.64
N THR A 507 4.66 16.14 -0.95
CA THR A 507 4.92 17.58 -1.06
C THR A 507 5.22 17.96 -2.52
N ALA A 508 6.17 17.27 -3.14
CA ALA A 508 6.57 17.56 -4.51
C ALA A 508 5.41 17.40 -5.51
N MET A 509 4.61 16.33 -5.36
CA MET A 509 3.49 16.05 -6.25
C MET A 509 2.35 17.06 -6.10
N LEU A 510 1.99 17.44 -4.87
CA LEU A 510 0.89 18.38 -4.61
C LEU A 510 1.29 19.81 -4.92
N GLU A 511 2.52 20.22 -4.62
CA GLU A 511 3.05 21.53 -5.04
C GLU A 511 3.21 21.64 -6.56
N GLY A 512 3.42 20.53 -7.25
CA GLY A 512 3.51 20.45 -8.71
C GLY A 512 2.17 20.54 -9.45
N VAL A 513 1.04 20.71 -8.74
CA VAL A 513 -0.28 20.95 -9.36
C VAL A 513 -0.38 22.39 -9.82
N VAL A 514 -0.72 22.60 -11.08
CA VAL A 514 -0.84 23.92 -11.70
C VAL A 514 -2.17 24.58 -11.34
N GLY A 515 -2.17 25.90 -11.16
CA GLY A 515 -3.35 26.72 -10.85
C GLY A 515 -3.56 26.97 -9.36
N PRO A 516 -4.67 27.65 -8.98
CA PRO A 516 -4.96 27.97 -7.58
C PRO A 516 -5.07 26.71 -6.72
N ARG A 517 -4.34 26.66 -5.64
CA ARG A 517 -4.33 25.54 -4.70
C ARG A 517 -4.06 26.03 -3.26
N PRO A 518 -4.49 25.27 -2.22
CA PRO A 518 -4.06 25.49 -0.86
C PRO A 518 -2.53 25.44 -0.72
N GLU A 519 -2.02 26.11 0.30
CA GLU A 519 -0.61 25.99 0.69
C GLU A 519 -0.31 24.54 1.09
N VAL A 520 0.87 24.03 0.73
CA VAL A 520 1.34 22.69 1.13
C VAL A 520 2.46 22.85 2.14
N LYS A 521 2.27 22.31 3.34
CA LYS A 521 3.29 22.30 4.40
C LYS A 521 3.45 20.92 5.00
N ASP A 522 4.68 20.55 5.30
CA ASP A 522 4.92 19.37 6.13
C ASP A 522 4.53 19.63 7.59
N ILE A 523 4.13 18.57 8.30
CA ILE A 523 3.77 18.65 9.73
C ILE A 523 4.92 19.23 10.55
N ALA A 524 6.17 18.91 10.21
CA ALA A 524 7.34 19.47 10.90
C ALA A 524 7.44 21.00 10.74
N GLU A 525 7.06 21.54 9.57
CA GLU A 525 7.02 22.98 9.35
C GLU A 525 5.97 23.65 10.24
N LEU A 526 4.77 23.06 10.34
CA LEU A 526 3.69 23.56 11.18
C LEU A 526 4.04 23.54 12.68
N VAL A 527 4.73 22.49 13.15
CA VAL A 527 5.22 22.42 14.53
C VAL A 527 6.33 23.44 14.77
N ALA A 528 7.27 23.60 13.82
CA ALA A 528 8.36 24.54 13.93
C ALA A 528 7.91 26.02 13.94
N ASP A 529 6.79 26.33 13.26
CA ASP A 529 6.18 27.66 13.23
C ASP A 529 5.61 28.09 14.59
N VAL A 530 5.22 27.13 15.44
CA VAL A 530 4.60 27.39 16.76
C VAL A 530 5.49 27.06 17.94
N LEU A 531 6.77 26.73 17.72
CA LEU A 531 7.72 26.52 18.81
C LEU A 531 7.93 27.80 19.60
N ILE A 532 7.75 27.69 20.92
CA ILE A 532 8.05 28.79 21.86
C ILE A 532 9.47 28.58 22.36
N GLU A 533 10.35 29.56 22.14
CA GLU A 533 11.69 29.55 22.68
C GLU A 533 11.64 29.76 24.20
N GLY A 534 12.11 28.80 24.98
CA GLY A 534 12.15 28.87 26.45
C GLY A 534 12.34 27.48 27.07
N VAL A 535 12.81 27.48 28.33
CA VAL A 535 13.02 26.23 29.08
C VAL A 535 11.67 25.59 29.37
N VAL A 536 11.47 24.36 28.96
CA VAL A 536 10.37 23.52 29.44
C VAL A 536 10.64 23.25 30.93
N GLU A 537 9.98 23.96 31.85
CA GLU A 537 9.94 23.56 33.26
C GLU A 537 9.12 22.27 33.33
N VAL A 538 9.80 21.14 33.52
CA VAL A 538 9.16 19.85 33.79
C VAL A 538 8.43 19.98 35.13
N LYS A 539 7.12 20.25 35.11
CA LYS A 539 6.28 20.07 36.32
C LYS A 539 6.40 18.62 36.71
N LYS A 540 7.10 18.37 37.84
CA LYS A 540 7.07 17.04 38.47
C LYS A 540 5.61 16.62 38.64
N PRO A 541 5.22 15.36 38.26
CA PRO A 541 3.88 14.89 38.54
C PRO A 541 3.63 15.06 40.05
N ALA A 542 2.47 15.65 40.39
CA ALA A 542 2.04 15.76 41.78
C ALA A 542 2.05 14.36 42.39
N SER A 543 2.83 14.17 43.44
CA SER A 543 2.85 12.91 44.18
C SER A 543 1.44 12.64 44.70
N VAL A 544 0.80 11.59 44.17
CA VAL A 544 -0.45 11.07 44.70
C VAL A 544 -0.14 10.61 46.13
N PRO A 545 -0.84 11.10 47.16
CA PRO A 545 -0.63 10.60 48.52
C PRO A 545 -1.01 9.12 48.56
N ARG A 546 -0.08 8.28 48.96
CA ARG A 546 -0.42 6.89 49.32
C ARG A 546 -1.26 6.96 50.60
N GLU A 547 -2.57 6.75 50.48
CA GLU A 547 -3.41 6.37 51.63
C GLU A 547 -2.88 5.02 52.15
N ALA A 548 -2.41 5.04 53.37
CA ALA A 548 -2.04 3.86 54.10
C ALA A 548 -3.32 3.04 54.36
N ALA A 549 -3.42 1.88 53.71
CA ALA A 549 -4.40 0.89 54.09
C ALA A 549 -3.93 0.28 55.45
N GLU A 550 -4.51 0.75 56.55
CA GLU A 550 -4.49 0.06 57.84
C GLU A 550 -5.22 -1.28 57.72
N VAL A 551 -4.46 -2.35 57.77
CA VAL A 551 -4.99 -3.69 58.02
C VAL A 551 -5.07 -3.84 59.54
N SER A 552 -6.23 -3.84 60.11
CA SER A 552 -6.49 -4.24 61.51
C SER A 552 -6.78 -5.73 61.60
N PRO A 553 -6.50 -6.36 62.75
CA PRO A 553 -6.10 -7.76 62.95
C PRO A 553 -7.15 -8.82 62.74
#